data_0f48135a982702e382cb33e1ad66404c
#
_entry.id   0f48135a982702e382cb33e1ad66404c
#
_cell.length_a   1.000
_cell.length_b   1.000
_cell.length_c   1.000
_cell.angle_alpha   90.00
_cell.angle_beta   90.00
_cell.angle_gamma   90.00
#
_symmetry.space_group_name_H-M   'P 1'
#
loop_
_entity.id
_entity.type
_entity.pdbx_description
1 polymer ?
#
loop_
_entity_poly.entity_id
_entity_poly.type
_entity_poly.pdbx_seq_one_letter_code
_entity_poly.pdbx_strand_id
1 'polypeptide(L)'
;YIRFFNGSFIYISTGLGKNTILNAKNQKTSMYQADILMSDARKEYEDVFGSDIWNQNIDGVSFEDYAKDQIKTKLIRLRCMNIFAQQNGVVLSRSQKEDVVKAANEYMSKLNDSQKSTLGLTQDKAEKMFTEFAIAKTLYEDFTSSVDDEISADDARVINIQYIVCDNESDINEAKELVDSGEVFYSVVSRYNGSNDYECVLKRGQMDKAFETAAFDLKSGEVSKIVAADGRYYIIKCISDNEKSKTEANKTSIVDEKKLEHFND
;
A
#
# COMPACT_ATOMS: atom_id res chain seq x y z
N TYR A 1 20.52 1.74 15.07
CA TYR A 1 20.37 1.82 13.62
C TYR A 1 20.83 3.18 13.15
N ILE A 2 21.74 3.22 12.19
CA ILE A 2 22.22 4.43 11.53
C ILE A 2 21.55 4.47 10.15
N ARG A 3 20.76 5.48 9.87
CA ARG A 3 20.26 5.74 8.52
C ARG A 3 20.85 7.04 7.98
N PHE A 4 21.24 7.03 6.73
CA PHE A 4 21.72 8.19 5.99
C PHE A 4 20.51 8.93 5.40
N PHE A 5 20.40 10.22 5.71
CA PHE A 5 19.57 11.17 4.99
C PHE A 5 20.45 12.34 4.59
N ASN A 6 20.67 12.56 3.31
CA ASN A 6 21.46 13.67 2.76
C ASN A 6 22.79 13.95 3.51
N GLY A 7 23.58 12.92 3.78
CA GLY A 7 24.88 13.07 4.44
C GLY A 7 24.83 13.38 5.95
N SER A 8 23.66 13.43 6.56
CA SER A 8 23.51 13.62 8.01
C SER A 8 23.29 12.29 8.73
N PHE A 9 24.07 12.05 9.79
CA PHE A 9 23.91 10.90 10.67
C PHE A 9 22.83 11.16 11.72
N ILE A 10 21.79 10.33 11.76
CA ILE A 10 20.83 10.33 12.86
C ILE A 10 21.11 9.11 13.74
N TYR A 11 21.57 9.34 14.96
CA TYR A 11 21.77 8.30 15.95
C TYR A 11 20.45 8.06 16.69
N ILE A 12 19.97 6.82 16.65
CA ILE A 12 18.75 6.39 17.34
C ILE A 12 19.14 5.37 18.39
N SER A 13 18.81 5.64 19.65
CA SER A 13 18.91 4.68 20.73
C SER A 13 17.52 4.24 21.21
N THR A 14 17.38 2.98 21.55
CA THR A 14 16.14 2.37 22.05
C THR A 14 16.30 1.92 23.50
N GLY A 15 15.21 1.96 24.29
CA GLY A 15 15.22 1.40 25.64
C GLY A 15 15.69 2.33 26.75
N LEU A 16 15.59 3.64 26.60
CA LEU A 16 16.02 4.64 27.56
C LEU A 16 14.89 5.05 28.53
N GLY A 17 14.65 4.22 29.55
CA GLY A 17 13.80 4.56 30.70
C GLY A 17 12.34 4.14 30.55
N LYS A 18 11.58 4.22 31.68
CA LYS A 18 10.21 3.68 31.80
C LYS A 18 9.18 4.29 30.83
N ASN A 19 9.43 5.46 30.27
CA ASN A 19 8.45 6.19 29.45
C ASN A 19 9.00 6.64 28.08
N THR A 20 10.19 6.19 27.68
CA THR A 20 10.83 6.58 26.41
C THR A 20 11.23 5.35 25.63
N ILE A 21 10.71 5.21 24.41
CA ILE A 21 11.02 4.08 23.51
C ILE A 21 12.22 4.42 22.62
N LEU A 22 12.28 5.65 22.15
CA LEU A 22 13.30 6.12 21.20
C LEU A 22 13.86 7.47 21.65
N ASN A 23 15.14 7.66 21.42
CA ASN A 23 15.77 8.98 21.52
C ASN A 23 16.62 9.20 20.26
N ALA A 24 16.34 10.25 19.53
CA ALA A 24 17.11 10.66 18.37
C ALA A 24 17.35 12.17 18.44
N LYS A 25 18.62 12.60 18.47
CA LYS A 25 19.01 14.02 18.58
C LYS A 25 18.22 14.78 19.67
N ASN A 26 18.09 14.20 20.87
CA ASN A 26 17.34 14.75 22.01
C ASN A 26 15.80 14.81 21.82
N GLN A 27 15.26 14.32 20.71
CA GLN A 27 13.82 14.14 20.54
C GLN A 27 13.43 12.74 21.04
N LYS A 28 12.55 12.72 22.05
CA LYS A 28 12.09 11.48 22.70
C LYS A 28 10.74 11.06 22.16
N THR A 29 10.60 9.78 21.83
CA THR A 29 9.30 9.14 21.58
C THR A 29 8.82 8.50 22.87
N SER A 30 7.65 8.86 23.30
CA SER A 30 7.07 8.40 24.56
C SER A 30 6.27 7.11 24.41
N MET A 31 6.16 6.32 25.50
CA MET A 31 5.36 5.07 25.51
C MET A 31 3.93 5.30 25.06
N TYR A 32 3.27 6.38 25.49
CA TYR A 32 1.89 6.65 25.12
C TYR A 32 1.65 6.69 23.61
N GLN A 33 2.64 7.11 22.83
CA GLN A 33 2.53 7.13 21.36
C GLN A 33 2.51 5.70 20.78
N ALA A 34 3.30 4.79 21.36
CA ALA A 34 3.26 3.38 20.94
C ALA A 34 1.96 2.72 21.41
N ASP A 35 1.51 3.00 22.63
CA ASP A 35 0.29 2.44 23.20
C ASP A 35 -0.95 2.85 22.37
N ILE A 36 -0.99 4.11 21.92
CA ILE A 36 -2.05 4.61 21.03
C ILE A 36 -2.01 3.89 19.71
N LEU A 37 -0.85 3.88 19.03
CA LEU A 37 -0.72 3.24 17.72
C LEU A 37 -0.97 1.73 17.80
N MET A 38 -0.59 1.08 18.89
CA MET A 38 -0.87 -0.34 19.10
C MET A 38 -2.36 -0.60 19.35
N SER A 39 -3.03 0.28 20.10
CA SER A 39 -4.47 0.20 20.34
C SER A 39 -5.27 0.36 19.04
N ASP A 40 -4.88 1.33 18.20
CA ASP A 40 -5.53 1.57 16.92
C ASP A 40 -5.27 0.41 15.95
N ALA A 41 -4.02 -0.07 15.87
CA ALA A 41 -3.65 -1.22 15.05
C ALA A 41 -4.36 -2.51 15.50
N ARG A 42 -4.53 -2.72 16.82
CA ARG A 42 -5.27 -3.86 17.34
C ARG A 42 -6.70 -3.86 16.82
N LYS A 43 -7.38 -2.73 16.90
CA LYS A 43 -8.74 -2.60 16.39
C LYS A 43 -8.82 -2.85 14.89
N GLU A 44 -7.91 -2.26 14.11
CA GLU A 44 -7.86 -2.41 12.66
C GLU A 44 -7.63 -3.89 12.25
N TYR A 45 -6.68 -4.57 12.89
CA TYR A 45 -6.41 -5.98 12.60
C TYR A 45 -7.56 -6.90 13.03
N GLU A 46 -8.17 -6.64 14.20
CA GLU A 46 -9.32 -7.41 14.67
C GLU A 46 -10.57 -7.20 13.79
N ASP A 47 -10.80 -5.99 13.29
CA ASP A 47 -11.90 -5.67 12.37
C ASP A 47 -11.76 -6.40 11.02
N VAL A 48 -10.53 -6.64 10.56
CA VAL A 48 -10.25 -7.29 9.25
C VAL A 48 -10.11 -8.82 9.39
N PHE A 49 -9.39 -9.29 10.40
CA PHE A 49 -8.96 -10.69 10.51
C PHE A 49 -9.59 -11.44 11.70
N GLY A 50 -10.36 -10.73 12.54
CA GLY A 50 -10.87 -11.27 13.80
C GLY A 50 -9.82 -11.32 14.91
N SER A 51 -10.26 -11.54 16.15
CA SER A 51 -9.39 -11.55 17.34
C SER A 51 -8.36 -12.68 17.35
N ASP A 52 -8.61 -13.78 16.62
CA ASP A 52 -7.72 -14.93 16.56
C ASP A 52 -6.39 -14.65 15.86
N ILE A 53 -6.28 -13.51 15.15
CA ILE A 53 -5.03 -13.08 14.52
C ILE A 53 -3.87 -12.99 15.53
N TRP A 54 -4.15 -12.62 16.78
CA TRP A 54 -3.12 -12.49 17.83
C TRP A 54 -2.50 -13.82 18.28
N ASN A 55 -3.14 -14.96 17.94
CA ASN A 55 -2.64 -16.31 18.19
C ASN A 55 -1.83 -16.85 16.99
N GLN A 56 -1.72 -16.09 15.90
CA GLN A 56 -1.01 -16.51 14.69
C GLN A 56 0.48 -16.19 14.75
N ASN A 57 1.25 -16.88 13.91
CA ASN A 57 2.66 -16.59 13.65
C ASN A 57 2.84 -16.22 12.18
N ILE A 58 3.71 -15.25 11.94
CA ILE A 58 4.16 -14.86 10.59
C ILE A 58 5.67 -15.13 10.54
N ASP A 59 6.10 -15.98 9.63
CA ASP A 59 7.52 -16.34 9.45
C ASP A 59 8.24 -16.76 10.76
N GLY A 60 7.52 -17.45 11.66
CA GLY A 60 8.05 -17.92 12.93
C GLY A 60 8.07 -16.88 14.06
N VAL A 61 7.52 -15.68 13.82
CA VAL A 61 7.37 -14.60 14.82
C VAL A 61 5.90 -14.50 15.22
N SER A 62 5.60 -14.28 16.51
CA SER A 62 4.22 -14.04 16.93
C SER A 62 3.64 -12.81 16.24
N PHE A 63 2.35 -12.84 15.90
CA PHE A 63 1.70 -11.68 15.26
C PHE A 63 1.79 -10.41 16.16
N GLU A 64 1.76 -10.59 17.46
CA GLU A 64 1.93 -9.49 18.41
C GLU A 64 3.32 -8.84 18.29
N ASP A 65 4.38 -9.64 18.19
CA ASP A 65 5.75 -9.12 18.05
C ASP A 65 5.95 -8.48 16.66
N TYR A 66 5.36 -9.07 15.63
CA TYR A 66 5.31 -8.46 14.29
C TYR A 66 4.64 -7.08 14.34
N ALA A 67 3.45 -6.96 14.95
CA ALA A 67 2.73 -5.69 15.07
C ALA A 67 3.54 -4.66 15.88
N LYS A 68 4.16 -5.07 16.99
CA LYS A 68 5.05 -4.20 17.79
C LYS A 68 6.23 -3.68 16.96
N ASP A 69 6.84 -4.50 16.13
CA ASP A 69 7.97 -4.09 15.29
C ASP A 69 7.53 -3.12 14.19
N GLN A 70 6.34 -3.31 13.59
CA GLN A 70 5.74 -2.35 12.67
C GLN A 70 5.50 -0.99 13.33
N ILE A 71 4.93 -0.96 14.54
CA ILE A 71 4.72 0.28 15.29
C ILE A 71 6.05 0.97 15.62
N LYS A 72 7.04 0.22 16.07
CA LYS A 72 8.38 0.75 16.33
C LYS A 72 9.01 1.36 15.08
N THR A 73 8.92 0.69 13.94
CA THR A 73 9.40 1.18 12.64
C THR A 73 8.70 2.48 12.24
N LYS A 74 7.38 2.54 12.38
CA LYS A 74 6.56 3.73 12.12
C LYS A 74 6.98 4.91 13.01
N LEU A 75 7.21 4.68 14.30
CA LEU A 75 7.67 5.72 15.24
C LEU A 75 9.10 6.19 14.94
N ILE A 76 10.01 5.29 14.55
CA ILE A 76 11.35 5.66 14.11
C ILE A 76 11.27 6.58 12.89
N ARG A 77 10.47 6.18 11.88
CA ARG A 77 10.28 6.97 10.65
C ARG A 77 9.70 8.35 10.98
N LEU A 78 8.64 8.41 11.78
CA LEU A 78 8.02 9.67 12.21
C LEU A 78 9.04 10.59 12.89
N ARG A 79 9.88 10.03 13.76
CA ARG A 79 10.92 10.79 14.47
C ARG A 79 11.99 11.33 13.53
N CYS A 80 12.47 10.50 12.59
CA CYS A 80 13.41 10.91 11.57
C CYS A 80 12.85 12.06 10.71
N MET A 81 11.60 11.93 10.26
CA MET A 81 10.92 12.96 9.48
C MET A 81 10.80 14.28 10.24
N ASN A 82 10.42 14.25 11.52
CA ASN A 82 10.33 15.47 12.34
C ASN A 82 11.68 16.14 12.57
N ILE A 83 12.76 15.35 12.77
CA ILE A 83 14.13 15.91 12.88
C ILE A 83 14.53 16.56 11.57
N PHE A 84 14.26 15.91 10.45
CA PHE A 84 14.59 16.42 9.12
C PHE A 84 13.77 17.66 8.77
N ALA A 85 12.45 17.66 9.09
CA ALA A 85 11.59 18.82 8.96
C ALA A 85 12.13 20.03 9.73
N GLN A 86 12.55 19.82 10.99
CA GLN A 86 13.16 20.89 11.79
C GLN A 86 14.44 21.44 11.16
N GLN A 87 15.29 20.58 10.59
CA GLN A 87 16.54 21.00 9.92
C GLN A 87 16.26 21.80 8.64
N ASN A 88 15.17 21.54 7.95
CA ASN A 88 14.75 22.21 6.72
C ASN A 88 13.78 23.36 6.96
N GLY A 89 13.52 23.74 8.21
CA GLY A 89 12.66 24.87 8.54
C GLY A 89 11.17 24.66 8.24
N VAL A 90 10.74 23.41 8.10
CA VAL A 90 9.32 23.08 7.87
C VAL A 90 8.50 23.45 9.10
N VAL A 91 7.49 24.30 8.89
CA VAL A 91 6.56 24.76 9.93
C VAL A 91 5.12 24.64 9.46
N LEU A 92 4.23 24.27 10.36
CA LEU A 92 2.81 24.23 10.05
C LEU A 92 2.23 25.64 9.86
N SER A 93 1.43 25.81 8.84
CA SER A 93 0.61 26.99 8.64
C SER A 93 -0.44 27.15 9.75
N ARG A 94 -1.12 28.30 9.79
CA ARG A 94 -2.21 28.52 10.75
C ARG A 94 -3.35 27.52 10.56
N SER A 95 -3.76 27.29 9.33
CA SER A 95 -4.84 26.32 9.01
C SER A 95 -4.46 24.90 9.46
N GLN A 96 -3.23 24.44 9.16
CA GLN A 96 -2.77 23.12 9.58
C GLN A 96 -2.73 22.97 11.11
N LYS A 97 -2.40 24.03 11.86
CA LYS A 97 -2.48 24.00 13.33
C LYS A 97 -3.92 23.89 13.84
N GLU A 98 -4.86 24.59 13.18
CA GLU A 98 -6.28 24.47 13.50
C GLU A 98 -6.80 23.05 13.20
N ASP A 99 -6.38 22.45 12.09
CA ASP A 99 -6.71 21.05 11.73
C ASP A 99 -6.14 20.04 12.73
N VAL A 100 -4.93 20.26 13.24
CA VAL A 100 -4.33 19.44 14.30
C VAL A 100 -5.18 19.45 15.55
N VAL A 101 -5.60 20.64 16.02
CA VAL A 101 -6.46 20.76 17.22
C VAL A 101 -7.79 20.05 16.98
N LYS A 102 -8.39 20.23 15.81
CA LYS A 102 -9.64 19.54 15.45
C LYS A 102 -9.48 18.02 15.46
N ALA A 103 -8.44 17.50 14.81
CA ALA A 103 -8.15 16.06 14.78
C ALA A 103 -7.90 15.48 16.18
N ALA A 104 -7.16 16.20 17.04
CA ALA A 104 -6.93 15.80 18.41
C ALA A 104 -8.24 15.75 19.22
N ASN A 105 -9.11 16.77 19.09
CA ASN A 105 -10.42 16.80 19.71
C ASN A 105 -11.31 15.64 19.25
N GLU A 106 -11.37 15.38 17.96
CA GLU A 106 -12.14 14.28 17.39
C GLU A 106 -11.64 12.91 17.89
N TYR A 107 -10.32 12.73 17.95
CA TYR A 107 -9.74 11.49 18.52
C TYR A 107 -10.10 11.33 19.99
N MET A 108 -9.89 12.37 20.80
CA MET A 108 -10.20 12.36 22.21
C MET A 108 -11.68 12.12 22.50
N SER A 109 -12.58 12.60 21.65
CA SER A 109 -14.03 12.41 21.81
C SER A 109 -14.49 10.97 21.58
N LYS A 110 -13.72 10.17 20.82
CA LYS A 110 -14.00 8.74 20.55
C LYS A 110 -13.58 7.83 21.71
N LEU A 111 -12.79 8.33 22.66
CA LEU A 111 -12.26 7.57 23.79
C LEU A 111 -13.06 7.88 25.06
N ASN A 112 -13.41 6.84 25.83
CA ASN A 112 -13.95 7.02 27.18
C ASN A 112 -12.81 7.29 28.18
N ASP A 113 -13.18 7.68 29.43
CA ASP A 113 -12.21 8.07 30.44
C ASP A 113 -11.28 6.92 30.87
N SER A 114 -11.76 5.70 30.90
CA SER A 114 -10.94 4.52 31.18
C SER A 114 -9.87 4.30 30.09
N GLN A 115 -10.23 4.42 28.82
CA GLN A 115 -9.30 4.34 27.70
C GLN A 115 -8.24 5.45 27.74
N LYS A 116 -8.66 6.70 27.99
CA LYS A 116 -7.74 7.84 28.15
C LYS A 116 -6.75 7.60 29.29
N SER A 117 -7.26 7.10 30.42
CA SER A 117 -6.43 6.78 31.59
C SER A 117 -5.44 5.66 31.30
N THR A 118 -5.89 4.57 30.67
CA THR A 118 -5.04 3.41 30.32
C THR A 118 -3.92 3.82 29.37
N LEU A 119 -4.22 4.64 28.35
CA LEU A 119 -3.25 5.15 27.39
C LEU A 119 -2.39 6.30 27.99
N GLY A 120 -2.72 6.79 29.17
CA GLY A 120 -2.09 7.97 29.75
C GLY A 120 -2.19 9.21 28.86
N LEU A 121 -3.30 9.32 28.10
CA LEU A 121 -3.52 10.34 27.07
C LEU A 121 -4.24 11.56 27.64
N THR A 122 -3.65 12.73 27.41
CA THR A 122 -4.24 14.05 27.69
C THR A 122 -4.44 14.80 26.38
N GLN A 123 -5.22 15.88 26.40
CA GLN A 123 -5.42 16.75 25.24
C GLN A 123 -4.09 17.23 24.66
N ASP A 124 -3.17 17.74 25.51
CA ASP A 124 -1.85 18.23 25.08
C ASP A 124 -1.01 17.14 24.39
N LYS A 125 -1.09 15.90 24.91
CA LYS A 125 -0.37 14.76 24.31
C LYS A 125 -0.98 14.36 22.96
N ALA A 126 -2.30 14.41 22.83
CA ALA A 126 -2.97 14.18 21.56
C ALA A 126 -2.57 15.26 20.54
N GLU A 127 -2.69 16.53 20.90
CA GLU A 127 -2.28 17.63 20.00
C GLU A 127 -0.80 17.54 19.61
N LYS A 128 0.08 17.21 20.54
CA LYS A 128 1.50 16.99 20.24
C LYS A 128 1.70 15.86 19.23
N MET A 129 1.03 14.74 19.41
CA MET A 129 1.13 13.59 18.51
C MET A 129 0.62 13.96 17.11
N PHE A 130 -0.53 14.58 16.99
CA PHE A 130 -1.08 15.03 15.72
C PHE A 130 -0.22 16.11 15.06
N THR A 131 0.42 17.00 15.85
CA THR A 131 1.40 17.97 15.35
C THR A 131 2.60 17.26 14.71
N GLU A 132 3.16 16.23 15.35
CA GLU A 132 4.28 15.46 14.80
C GLU A 132 3.90 14.74 13.48
N PHE A 133 2.69 14.21 13.37
CA PHE A 133 2.18 13.64 12.12
C PHE A 133 1.97 14.71 11.03
N ALA A 134 1.40 15.85 11.40
CA ALA A 134 1.18 16.95 10.46
C ALA A 134 2.49 17.51 9.90
N ILE A 135 3.52 17.68 10.74
CA ILE A 135 4.86 18.11 10.32
C ILE A 135 5.47 17.08 9.35
N ALA A 136 5.39 15.78 9.67
CA ALA A 136 5.90 14.74 8.79
C ALA A 136 5.17 14.72 7.43
N LYS A 137 3.85 14.91 7.44
CA LYS A 137 3.04 15.02 6.23
C LYS A 137 3.45 16.24 5.39
N THR A 138 3.57 17.41 6.01
CA THR A 138 3.99 18.63 5.33
C THR A 138 5.38 18.47 4.70
N LEU A 139 6.33 17.88 5.45
CA LEU A 139 7.65 17.56 4.91
C LEU A 139 7.55 16.68 3.64
N TYR A 140 6.75 15.61 3.71
CA TYR A 140 6.56 14.70 2.58
C TYR A 140 5.95 15.42 1.38
N GLU A 141 4.92 16.24 1.60
CA GLU A 141 4.24 17.01 0.56
C GLU A 141 5.19 18.04 -0.08
N ASP A 142 5.99 18.76 0.71
CA ASP A 142 6.97 19.73 0.21
C ASP A 142 8.03 19.06 -0.66
N PHE A 143 8.60 17.93 -0.20
CA PHE A 143 9.64 17.20 -0.93
C PHE A 143 9.13 16.51 -2.19
N THR A 144 7.87 16.09 -2.20
CA THR A 144 7.27 15.42 -3.36
C THR A 144 6.48 16.36 -4.28
N SER A 145 6.47 17.65 -3.98
CA SER A 145 5.72 18.65 -4.75
C SER A 145 6.18 18.79 -6.20
N SER A 146 7.44 18.44 -6.50
CA SER A 146 8.03 18.47 -7.84
C SER A 146 7.86 17.17 -8.63
N VAL A 147 7.30 16.14 -8.02
CA VAL A 147 7.07 14.85 -8.70
C VAL A 147 5.95 15.04 -9.72
N ASP A 148 6.24 14.68 -10.97
CA ASP A 148 5.23 14.68 -12.03
C ASP A 148 4.14 13.65 -11.70
N ASP A 149 2.94 14.14 -11.45
CA ASP A 149 1.75 13.35 -11.13
C ASP A 149 0.85 13.09 -12.35
N GLU A 150 1.28 13.53 -13.53
CA GLU A 150 0.61 13.20 -14.77
C GLU A 150 0.90 11.74 -15.16
N ILE A 151 -0.12 10.91 -15.06
CA ILE A 151 -0.08 9.52 -15.51
C ILE A 151 -1.00 9.39 -16.71
N SER A 152 -0.50 8.81 -17.80
CA SER A 152 -1.32 8.59 -18.98
C SER A 152 -2.50 7.68 -18.66
N ALA A 153 -3.62 7.88 -19.35
CA ALA A 153 -4.79 7.02 -19.17
C ALA A 153 -4.48 5.55 -19.53
N ASP A 154 -3.54 5.34 -20.45
CA ASP A 154 -3.13 3.98 -20.87
C ASP A 154 -2.21 3.31 -19.85
N ASP A 155 -1.28 4.04 -19.24
CA ASP A 155 -0.39 3.49 -18.19
C ASP A 155 -1.17 3.12 -16.92
N ALA A 156 -2.17 3.89 -16.57
CA ALA A 156 -3.03 3.62 -15.41
C ALA A 156 -4.11 2.58 -15.68
N ARG A 157 -4.39 2.26 -16.96
CA ARG A 157 -5.52 1.44 -17.37
C ARG A 157 -5.50 0.06 -16.72
N VAL A 158 -6.65 -0.31 -16.18
CA VAL A 158 -6.92 -1.63 -15.62
C VAL A 158 -7.99 -2.30 -16.46
N ILE A 159 -7.72 -3.52 -16.90
CA ILE A 159 -8.64 -4.31 -17.72
C ILE A 159 -9.07 -5.58 -16.99
N ASN A 160 -10.20 -6.13 -17.38
CA ASN A 160 -10.64 -7.46 -16.94
C ASN A 160 -10.61 -8.42 -18.12
N ILE A 161 -9.94 -9.55 -17.97
CA ILE A 161 -9.74 -10.54 -19.03
C ILE A 161 -10.04 -11.94 -18.52
N GLN A 162 -10.36 -12.82 -19.46
CA GLN A 162 -10.31 -14.27 -19.31
C GLN A 162 -9.25 -14.82 -20.26
N TYR A 163 -8.60 -15.93 -19.91
CA TYR A 163 -7.62 -16.54 -20.78
C TYR A 163 -7.65 -18.07 -20.75
N ILE A 164 -7.26 -18.65 -21.88
CA ILE A 164 -6.94 -20.07 -22.03
C ILE A 164 -5.41 -20.15 -22.04
N VAL A 165 -4.84 -21.13 -21.34
CA VAL A 165 -3.39 -21.37 -21.32
C VAL A 165 -3.09 -22.83 -21.58
N CYS A 166 -2.12 -23.09 -22.46
CA CYS A 166 -1.61 -24.41 -22.77
C CYS A 166 -0.07 -24.43 -22.79
N ASP A 167 0.50 -25.55 -22.38
CA ASP A 167 1.96 -25.73 -22.38
C ASP A 167 2.51 -26.07 -23.77
N ASN A 168 1.68 -26.47 -24.72
CA ASN A 168 2.10 -26.83 -26.06
C ASN A 168 1.20 -26.21 -27.14
N GLU A 169 1.77 -26.13 -28.37
CA GLU A 169 1.15 -25.49 -29.52
C GLU A 169 -0.04 -26.27 -30.08
N SER A 170 -0.03 -27.61 -29.99
CA SER A 170 -1.14 -28.42 -30.46
C SER A 170 -2.44 -28.14 -29.73
N ASP A 171 -2.36 -28.13 -28.40
CA ASP A 171 -3.55 -27.94 -27.53
C ASP A 171 -4.13 -26.52 -27.68
N ILE A 172 -3.26 -25.50 -27.80
CA ILE A 172 -3.75 -24.12 -27.98
C ILE A 172 -4.37 -23.91 -29.35
N ASN A 173 -3.88 -24.57 -30.39
CA ASN A 173 -4.48 -24.52 -31.73
C ASN A 173 -5.89 -25.18 -31.70
N GLU A 174 -6.02 -26.36 -31.09
CA GLU A 174 -7.34 -26.99 -30.90
C GLU A 174 -8.30 -26.12 -30.12
N ALA A 175 -7.85 -25.52 -29.00
CA ALA A 175 -8.64 -24.58 -28.23
C ALA A 175 -9.06 -23.36 -29.08
N LYS A 176 -8.18 -22.85 -29.95
CA LYS A 176 -8.49 -21.74 -30.85
C LYS A 176 -9.57 -22.10 -31.85
N GLU A 177 -9.52 -23.28 -32.45
CA GLU A 177 -10.53 -23.77 -33.39
C GLU A 177 -11.91 -23.86 -32.71
N LEU A 178 -11.98 -24.34 -31.46
CA LEU A 178 -13.22 -24.38 -30.67
C LEU A 178 -13.77 -22.98 -30.42
N VAL A 179 -12.93 -22.03 -30.00
CA VAL A 179 -13.33 -20.65 -29.80
C VAL A 179 -13.83 -20.01 -31.09
N ASP A 180 -13.13 -20.23 -32.21
CA ASP A 180 -13.47 -19.68 -33.53
C ASP A 180 -14.74 -20.30 -34.13
N SER A 181 -15.07 -21.53 -33.74
CA SER A 181 -16.33 -22.18 -34.11
C SER A 181 -17.55 -21.67 -33.32
N GLY A 182 -17.30 -20.79 -32.31
CA GLY A 182 -18.35 -20.16 -31.49
C GLY A 182 -18.67 -20.94 -30.20
N GLU A 183 -17.84 -21.89 -29.78
CA GLU A 183 -18.01 -22.52 -28.48
C GLU A 183 -17.86 -21.46 -27.36
N VAL A 184 -18.60 -21.61 -26.28
CA VAL A 184 -18.58 -20.68 -25.15
C VAL A 184 -17.18 -20.67 -24.56
N PHE A 185 -16.55 -19.49 -24.51
CA PHE A 185 -15.14 -19.33 -24.08
C PHE A 185 -14.86 -20.02 -22.74
N TYR A 186 -15.74 -19.86 -21.74
CA TYR A 186 -15.63 -20.53 -20.44
C TYR A 186 -15.57 -22.07 -20.55
N SER A 187 -16.34 -22.66 -21.45
CA SER A 187 -16.33 -24.12 -21.67
C SER A 187 -14.96 -24.61 -22.17
N VAL A 188 -14.36 -23.83 -23.07
CA VAL A 188 -13.00 -24.12 -23.58
C VAL A 188 -11.96 -23.92 -22.49
N VAL A 189 -12.03 -22.81 -21.71
CA VAL A 189 -11.18 -22.59 -20.54
C VAL A 189 -11.22 -23.80 -19.58
N SER A 190 -12.41 -24.26 -19.20
CA SER A 190 -12.57 -25.38 -18.27
C SER A 190 -11.96 -26.68 -18.77
N ARG A 191 -11.82 -26.85 -20.09
CA ARG A 191 -11.23 -28.03 -20.72
C ARG A 191 -9.69 -28.01 -20.70
N TYR A 192 -9.09 -26.83 -20.87
CA TYR A 192 -7.64 -26.71 -21.10
C TYR A 192 -6.86 -26.18 -19.89
N ASN A 193 -7.42 -25.28 -19.08
CA ASN A 193 -6.65 -24.67 -18.01
C ASN A 193 -6.42 -25.59 -16.79
N GLY A 194 -7.21 -26.64 -16.62
CA GLY A 194 -7.09 -27.58 -15.49
C GLY A 194 -7.31 -26.95 -14.08
N SER A 195 -7.57 -25.67 -14.01
CA SER A 195 -7.81 -24.89 -12.79
C SER A 195 -8.92 -23.86 -13.04
N ASN A 196 -9.45 -23.28 -11.95
CA ASN A 196 -10.44 -22.20 -12.04
C ASN A 196 -9.83 -20.81 -12.24
N ASP A 197 -8.50 -20.70 -12.35
CA ASP A 197 -7.78 -19.45 -12.57
C ASP A 197 -7.75 -19.11 -14.08
N TYR A 198 -8.79 -18.45 -14.52
CA TYR A 198 -8.98 -18.07 -15.91
C TYR A 198 -9.41 -16.61 -16.09
N GLU A 199 -9.71 -15.92 -15.02
CA GLU A 199 -10.14 -14.53 -15.02
C GLU A 199 -9.19 -13.71 -14.16
N CYS A 200 -8.72 -12.60 -14.68
CA CYS A 200 -7.90 -11.69 -13.90
C CYS A 200 -8.15 -10.23 -14.26
N VAL A 201 -8.01 -9.40 -13.24
CA VAL A 201 -7.93 -7.96 -13.37
C VAL A 201 -6.47 -7.61 -13.56
N LEU A 202 -6.13 -7.10 -14.74
CA LEU A 202 -4.76 -6.89 -15.16
C LEU A 202 -4.40 -5.40 -15.17
N LYS A 203 -3.24 -5.10 -14.60
CA LYS A 203 -2.54 -3.81 -14.71
C LYS A 203 -1.29 -4.00 -15.56
N ARG A 204 -0.75 -2.91 -16.10
CA ARG A 204 0.54 -2.96 -16.81
C ARG A 204 1.68 -3.34 -15.85
N GLY A 205 2.66 -4.08 -16.37
CA GLY A 205 3.82 -4.56 -15.61
C GLY A 205 3.59 -5.82 -14.79
N GLN A 206 2.43 -6.48 -14.90
CA GLN A 206 2.12 -7.69 -14.14
C GLN A 206 2.38 -9.01 -14.85
N MET A 207 2.43 -8.99 -16.20
CA MET A 207 2.58 -10.17 -17.03
C MET A 207 3.71 -9.98 -18.05
N ASP A 208 4.06 -11.05 -18.77
CA ASP A 208 4.99 -10.96 -19.88
C ASP A 208 4.54 -9.91 -20.92
N LYS A 209 5.51 -9.22 -21.51
CA LYS A 209 5.24 -8.11 -22.43
C LYS A 209 4.39 -8.50 -23.66
N ALA A 210 4.56 -9.72 -24.19
CA ALA A 210 3.77 -10.17 -25.32
C ALA A 210 2.32 -10.41 -24.92
N PHE A 211 2.10 -11.01 -23.72
CA PHE A 211 0.78 -11.19 -23.15
C PHE A 211 0.09 -9.84 -22.89
N GLU A 212 0.77 -8.92 -22.23
CA GLU A 212 0.21 -7.59 -21.92
C GLU A 212 -0.15 -6.82 -23.18
N THR A 213 0.75 -6.78 -24.15
CA THR A 213 0.48 -6.09 -25.43
C THR A 213 -0.79 -6.62 -26.06
N ALA A 214 -0.90 -7.94 -26.17
CA ALA A 214 -2.09 -8.56 -26.78
C ALA A 214 -3.36 -8.28 -25.96
N ALA A 215 -3.30 -8.36 -24.62
CA ALA A 215 -4.44 -8.14 -23.75
C ALA A 215 -4.95 -6.70 -23.78
N PHE A 216 -4.04 -5.72 -23.74
CA PHE A 216 -4.39 -4.29 -23.71
C PHE A 216 -4.80 -3.73 -25.07
N ASP A 217 -4.51 -4.41 -26.17
CA ASP A 217 -4.95 -4.04 -27.52
C ASP A 217 -6.41 -4.45 -27.80
N LEU A 218 -6.96 -5.41 -27.03
CA LEU A 218 -8.33 -5.88 -27.18
C LEU A 218 -9.35 -4.88 -26.67
N LYS A 219 -10.48 -4.80 -27.36
CA LYS A 219 -11.70 -4.16 -26.89
C LYS A 219 -12.60 -5.15 -26.17
N SER A 220 -13.48 -4.61 -25.33
CA SER A 220 -14.46 -5.44 -24.61
C SER A 220 -15.21 -6.38 -25.54
N GLY A 221 -15.16 -7.67 -25.24
CA GLY A 221 -15.75 -8.75 -26.02
C GLY A 221 -14.82 -9.39 -27.07
N GLU A 222 -13.70 -8.77 -27.42
CA GLU A 222 -12.75 -9.31 -28.39
C GLU A 222 -11.92 -10.46 -27.83
N VAL A 223 -11.45 -11.32 -28.74
CA VAL A 223 -10.59 -12.47 -28.47
C VAL A 223 -9.29 -12.32 -29.27
N SER A 224 -8.16 -12.56 -28.63
CA SER A 224 -6.85 -12.48 -29.26
C SER A 224 -6.61 -13.60 -30.28
N LYS A 225 -5.55 -13.43 -31.05
CA LYS A 225 -4.84 -14.55 -31.68
C LYS A 225 -4.14 -15.35 -30.57
N ILE A 226 -3.52 -16.49 -30.96
CA ILE A 226 -2.61 -17.22 -30.08
C ILE A 226 -1.42 -16.31 -29.74
N VAL A 227 -1.12 -16.19 -28.45
CA VAL A 227 -0.01 -15.40 -27.91
C VAL A 227 0.98 -16.35 -27.23
N ALA A 228 2.23 -16.32 -27.65
CA ALA A 228 3.31 -17.03 -26.98
C ALA A 228 3.97 -16.09 -25.94
N ALA A 229 3.95 -16.48 -24.67
CA ALA A 229 4.50 -15.72 -23.56
C ALA A 229 4.95 -16.67 -22.44
N ASP A 230 6.07 -16.37 -21.78
CA ASP A 230 6.63 -17.15 -20.66
C ASP A 230 6.76 -18.66 -20.93
N GLY A 231 7.05 -19.04 -22.19
CA GLY A 231 7.19 -20.44 -22.60
C GLY A 231 5.87 -21.21 -22.71
N ARG A 232 4.73 -20.51 -22.67
CA ARG A 232 3.37 -21.04 -22.82
C ARG A 232 2.63 -20.33 -23.94
N TYR A 233 1.44 -20.85 -24.25
CA TYR A 233 0.56 -20.31 -25.28
C TYR A 233 -0.77 -19.88 -24.66
N TYR A 234 -1.27 -18.73 -25.09
CA TYR A 234 -2.47 -18.10 -24.52
C TYR A 234 -3.46 -17.68 -25.62
N ILE A 235 -4.76 -17.77 -25.30
CA ILE A 235 -5.83 -17.08 -25.99
C ILE A 235 -6.52 -16.20 -24.97
N ILE A 236 -6.60 -14.90 -25.24
CA ILE A 236 -7.09 -13.90 -24.27
C ILE A 236 -8.44 -13.37 -24.77
N LYS A 237 -9.42 -13.30 -23.88
CA LYS A 237 -10.69 -12.61 -24.12
C LYS A 237 -10.81 -11.41 -23.21
N CYS A 238 -11.00 -10.23 -23.77
CA CYS A 238 -11.27 -9.03 -23.01
C CYS A 238 -12.72 -9.01 -22.54
N ILE A 239 -12.93 -8.94 -21.22
CA ILE A 239 -14.25 -8.78 -20.60
C ILE A 239 -14.57 -7.29 -20.46
N SER A 240 -13.60 -6.51 -20.00
CA SER A 240 -13.70 -5.05 -19.87
C SER A 240 -12.34 -4.44 -20.23
N ASP A 241 -12.31 -3.59 -21.23
CA ASP A 241 -11.10 -2.90 -21.67
C ASP A 241 -10.76 -1.65 -20.83
N ASN A 242 -11.60 -1.31 -19.85
CA ASN A 242 -11.32 -0.28 -18.85
C ASN A 242 -12.21 -0.43 -17.61
N GLU A 243 -11.66 -0.94 -16.55
CA GLU A 243 -12.24 -0.96 -15.21
C GLU A 243 -12.10 0.43 -14.55
N LYS A 244 -12.98 1.37 -14.88
CA LYS A 244 -12.83 2.81 -14.55
C LYS A 244 -12.44 3.08 -13.09
N SER A 245 -13.17 2.49 -12.13
CA SER A 245 -12.88 2.70 -10.71
C SER A 245 -11.50 2.16 -10.31
N LYS A 246 -11.11 1.01 -10.85
CA LYS A 246 -9.80 0.40 -10.60
C LYS A 246 -8.69 1.16 -11.32
N THR A 247 -8.96 1.72 -12.50
CA THR A 247 -8.04 2.58 -13.25
C THR A 247 -7.73 3.86 -12.49
N GLU A 248 -8.74 4.53 -11.91
CA GLU A 248 -8.52 5.71 -11.09
C GLU A 248 -7.73 5.39 -9.81
N ALA A 249 -8.06 4.29 -9.15
CA ALA A 249 -7.30 3.84 -7.99
C ALA A 249 -5.85 3.48 -8.35
N ASN A 250 -5.63 2.84 -9.51
CA ASN A 250 -4.29 2.51 -10.00
C ASN A 250 -3.48 3.76 -10.35
N LYS A 251 -4.10 4.77 -10.96
CA LYS A 251 -3.47 6.06 -11.22
C LYS A 251 -2.95 6.69 -9.93
N THR A 252 -3.77 6.72 -8.89
CA THR A 252 -3.36 7.21 -7.57
C THR A 252 -2.19 6.40 -7.00
N SER A 253 -2.25 5.06 -7.10
CA SER A 253 -1.18 4.17 -6.61
C SER A 253 0.15 4.45 -7.31
N ILE A 254 0.15 4.63 -8.64
CA ILE A 254 1.37 4.94 -9.40
C ILE A 254 1.98 6.28 -8.98
N VAL A 255 1.14 7.30 -8.76
CA VAL A 255 1.61 8.61 -8.26
C VAL A 255 2.20 8.47 -6.87
N ASP A 256 1.54 7.74 -5.98
CA ASP A 256 2.02 7.53 -4.60
C ASP A 256 3.34 6.75 -4.58
N GLU A 257 3.50 5.75 -5.44
CA GLU A 257 4.75 5.00 -5.60
C GLU A 257 5.88 5.90 -6.10
N LYS A 258 5.66 6.73 -7.13
CA LYS A 258 6.63 7.71 -7.63
C LYS A 258 7.05 8.71 -6.53
N LYS A 259 6.07 9.22 -5.77
CA LYS A 259 6.34 10.13 -4.66
C LYS A 259 7.14 9.47 -3.55
N LEU A 260 6.82 8.22 -3.22
CA LEU A 260 7.52 7.47 -2.20
C LEU A 260 8.97 7.15 -2.63
N GLU A 261 9.19 6.78 -3.88
CA GLU A 261 10.52 6.55 -4.45
C GLU A 261 11.34 7.84 -4.39
N HIS A 262 10.82 8.95 -4.91
CA HIS A 262 11.46 10.26 -4.87
C HIS A 262 11.80 10.73 -3.43
N PHE A 263 10.94 10.42 -2.47
CA PHE A 263 11.16 10.79 -1.07
C PHE A 263 12.23 9.93 -0.39
N ASN A 264 12.48 8.71 -0.88
CA ASN A 264 13.46 7.79 -0.30
C ASN A 264 14.88 7.96 -0.88
N ASP A 265 15.02 8.61 -2.04
CA ASP A 265 16.30 8.95 -2.71
C ASP A 265 16.96 10.19 -2.07
#